data_a2a8402ea39e388a51ba3a8ebe0c20d3
#
_entry.id   a2a8402ea39e388a51ba3a8ebe0c20d3
#
_cell.length_a   1.000
_cell.length_b   1.000
_cell.length_c   1.000
_cell.angle_alpha   90.00
_cell.angle_beta   90.00
_cell.angle_gamma   90.00
#
_symmetry.space_group_name_H-M   'P 1'
#
loop_
_entity.id
_entity.type
_entity.pdbx_description
1 polymer ?
#
loop_
_entity_poly.entity_id
_entity_poly.type
_entity_poly.pdbx_seq_one_letter_code
_entity_poly.pdbx_strand_id
1 'polypeptide(L)'
;MMAWWKRFGRRAATLLLTVLMLLETAAGEGADKTVINRINAPDVSADFAFAEDADLLEIIFPQILDCDAAFLRCGGETMLIDCATSGQAQRILNMFKQLGITHVDKIVNTHPHADHIGGFAELIKEITVDELW
;
A
#
# COMPACT_ATOMS: atom_id res chain seq x y z
N MET A 1 -43.83 25.89 30.89
CA MET A 1 -43.41 24.77 30.02
C MET A 1 -42.11 25.03 29.27
N MET A 2 -41.22 25.97 29.71
CA MET A 2 -39.97 26.30 28.99
C MET A 2 -38.67 25.91 29.70
N ALA A 3 -38.73 25.25 30.87
CA ALA A 3 -37.50 24.92 31.63
C ALA A 3 -36.90 23.53 31.33
N TRP A 4 -37.65 22.68 30.67
CA TRP A 4 -37.23 21.26 30.44
C TRP A 4 -36.28 21.13 29.26
N TRP A 5 -36.45 21.92 28.19
CA TRP A 5 -35.60 21.92 27.00
C TRP A 5 -34.18 22.41 27.26
N LYS A 6 -34.00 23.37 28.19
CA LYS A 6 -32.67 23.88 28.54
C LYS A 6 -31.80 22.84 29.29
N ARG A 7 -32.42 21.91 30.00
CA ARG A 7 -31.70 20.85 30.72
C ARG A 7 -31.33 19.67 29.82
N PHE A 8 -32.14 19.36 28.82
CA PHE A 8 -31.87 18.26 27.87
C PHE A 8 -30.80 18.67 26.86
N GLY A 9 -30.85 19.89 26.34
CA GLY A 9 -29.87 20.38 25.37
C GLY A 9 -28.42 20.42 25.91
N ARG A 10 -28.26 20.81 27.21
CA ARG A 10 -26.91 20.85 27.82
C ARG A 10 -26.31 19.48 28.06
N ARG A 11 -27.12 18.47 28.40
CA ARG A 11 -26.65 17.09 28.60
C ARG A 11 -26.37 16.37 27.28
N ALA A 12 -27.18 16.61 26.28
CA ALA A 12 -26.97 16.07 24.92
C ALA A 12 -25.71 16.71 24.28
N ALA A 13 -25.50 18.00 24.44
CA ALA A 13 -24.29 18.68 23.94
C ALA A 13 -23.03 18.19 24.66
N THR A 14 -23.08 17.94 25.97
CA THR A 14 -21.94 17.42 26.73
C THR A 14 -21.64 15.96 26.35
N LEU A 15 -22.68 15.13 26.13
CA LEU A 15 -22.49 13.75 25.68
C LEU A 15 -21.93 13.72 24.25
N LEU A 16 -22.38 14.60 23.36
CA LEU A 16 -21.88 14.70 22.00
C LEU A 16 -20.41 15.15 21.95
N LEU A 17 -20.04 16.13 22.81
CA LEU A 17 -18.65 16.59 22.93
C LEU A 17 -17.74 15.50 23.51
N THR A 18 -18.19 14.75 24.50
CA THR A 18 -17.38 13.65 25.06
C THR A 18 -17.23 12.48 24.09
N VAL A 19 -18.25 12.16 23.30
CA VAL A 19 -18.17 11.14 22.25
C VAL A 19 -17.27 11.62 21.12
N LEU A 20 -17.35 12.90 20.74
CA LEU A 20 -16.46 13.49 19.72
C LEU A 20 -14.99 13.50 20.18
N MET A 21 -14.73 13.87 21.46
CA MET A 21 -13.37 13.81 22.01
C MET A 21 -12.84 12.37 22.17
N LEU A 22 -13.71 11.41 22.44
CA LEU A 22 -13.34 9.98 22.46
C LEU A 22 -13.07 9.42 21.07
N LEU A 23 -13.74 9.92 20.02
CA LEU A 23 -13.42 9.57 18.63
C LEU A 23 -12.08 10.18 18.18
N GLU A 24 -11.76 11.42 18.59
CA GLU A 24 -10.48 12.05 18.25
C GLU A 24 -9.29 11.38 18.96
N THR A 25 -9.49 10.86 20.18
CA THR A 25 -8.43 10.09 20.88
C THR A 25 -8.25 8.69 20.35
N ALA A 26 -9.28 8.11 19.70
CA ALA A 26 -9.17 6.80 19.04
C ALA A 26 -8.52 6.89 17.64
N ALA A 27 -8.52 8.08 17.02
CA ALA A 27 -7.87 8.32 15.73
C ALA A 27 -6.37 8.67 15.84
N GLY A 28 -5.81 8.70 17.04
CA GLY A 28 -4.46 9.24 17.30
C GLY A 28 -3.37 8.22 17.61
N GLU A 29 -3.64 6.92 17.59
CA GLU A 29 -2.62 5.88 17.79
C GLU A 29 -2.60 4.90 16.60
N GLY A 30 -2.49 5.42 15.39
CA GLY A 30 -1.99 4.67 14.27
C GLY A 30 -0.51 4.37 14.53
N ALA A 31 -0.20 3.19 15.08
CA ALA A 31 1.18 2.76 15.19
C ALA A 31 1.77 2.73 13.78
N ASP A 32 2.78 3.57 13.55
CA ASP A 32 3.62 3.53 12.36
C ASP A 32 4.29 2.13 12.28
N LYS A 33 3.61 1.19 11.63
CA LYS A 33 4.09 -0.17 11.44
C LYS A 33 4.52 -0.34 10.00
N THR A 34 5.77 -0.08 9.74
CA THR A 34 6.40 -0.50 8.47
C THR A 34 6.63 -2.01 8.53
N VAL A 35 5.94 -2.77 7.69
CA VAL A 35 6.17 -4.20 7.53
C VAL A 35 7.02 -4.41 6.29
N ILE A 36 8.20 -4.98 6.46
CA ILE A 36 9.08 -5.35 5.34
C ILE A 36 8.91 -6.84 5.10
N ASN A 37 8.24 -7.18 4.01
CA ASN A 37 8.04 -8.56 3.58
C ASN A 37 8.99 -8.91 2.43
N ARG A 38 9.73 -10.00 2.57
CA ARG A 38 10.59 -10.54 1.52
C ARG A 38 9.89 -11.72 0.86
N ILE A 39 9.53 -11.57 -0.41
CA ILE A 39 8.92 -12.64 -1.19
C ILE A 39 10.03 -13.37 -1.95
N ASN A 40 10.34 -14.59 -1.55
CA ASN A 40 11.22 -15.48 -2.29
C ASN A 40 10.35 -16.29 -3.27
N ALA A 41 10.34 -15.94 -4.56
CA ALA A 41 9.76 -16.84 -5.55
C ALA A 41 10.68 -18.09 -5.68
N PRO A 42 10.22 -19.33 -5.53
CA PRO A 42 8.92 -19.90 -5.87
C PRO A 42 7.98 -20.20 -4.70
N ASP A 43 8.36 -19.90 -3.46
CA ASP A 43 7.67 -20.37 -2.24
C ASP A 43 6.82 -19.28 -1.57
N VAL A 44 6.10 -18.46 -2.33
CA VAL A 44 5.06 -17.63 -1.69
C VAL A 44 3.88 -18.53 -1.35
N SER A 45 3.86 -19.03 -0.11
CA SER A 45 2.69 -19.72 0.41
C SER A 45 1.48 -18.79 0.42
N ALA A 46 0.29 -19.36 0.24
CA ALA A 46 -0.98 -18.64 0.17
C ALA A 46 -1.37 -17.86 1.45
N ASP A 47 -0.49 -17.82 2.43
CA ASP A 47 -0.71 -17.18 3.74
C ASP A 47 -0.33 -15.68 3.76
N PHE A 48 -0.03 -15.08 2.61
CA PHE A 48 0.12 -13.65 2.48
C PHE A 48 -1.28 -12.98 2.47
N ALA A 49 -1.91 -12.96 3.64
CA ALA A 49 -3.04 -12.07 3.86
C ALA A 49 -2.51 -10.64 3.88
N PHE A 50 -2.88 -9.86 2.89
CA PHE A 50 -2.65 -8.42 2.93
C PHE A 50 -3.40 -7.84 4.11
N ALA A 51 -2.74 -7.07 4.95
CA ALA A 51 -3.42 -6.28 5.94
C ALA A 51 -4.30 -5.27 5.19
N GLU A 52 -5.61 -5.39 5.33
CA GLU A 52 -6.58 -4.41 4.82
C GLU A 52 -6.57 -3.12 5.66
N ASP A 53 -5.53 -2.92 6.45
CA ASP A 53 -5.36 -1.76 7.31
C ASP A 53 -4.85 -0.60 6.45
N ALA A 54 -5.68 0.43 6.29
CA ALA A 54 -5.39 1.61 5.49
C ALA A 54 -4.14 2.38 5.98
N ASP A 55 -3.74 2.17 7.22
CA ASP A 55 -2.60 2.87 7.83
C ASP A 55 -1.29 2.07 7.74
N LEU A 56 -1.31 0.87 7.15
CA LEU A 56 -0.13 0.03 7.01
C LEU A 56 0.57 0.28 5.67
N LEU A 57 1.84 0.66 5.74
CA LEU A 57 2.73 0.63 4.58
C LEU A 57 3.37 -0.75 4.46
N GLU A 58 3.08 -1.45 3.37
CA GLU A 58 3.76 -2.68 2.99
C GLU A 58 4.83 -2.38 1.94
N ILE A 59 6.03 -2.93 2.14
CA ILE A 59 7.13 -2.86 1.17
C ILE A 59 7.56 -4.29 0.85
N ILE A 60 7.49 -4.65 -0.42
CA ILE A 60 7.75 -6.00 -0.90
C ILE A 60 8.92 -5.94 -1.89
N PHE A 61 9.98 -6.69 -1.59
CA PHE A 61 11.13 -6.81 -2.46
C PHE A 61 11.05 -8.12 -3.24
N PRO A 62 10.87 -8.10 -4.57
CA PRO A 62 10.91 -9.32 -5.36
C PRO A 62 12.31 -9.94 -5.32
N GLN A 63 12.40 -11.26 -5.40
CA GLN A 63 13.68 -11.94 -5.51
C GLN A 63 14.20 -11.84 -6.95
N ILE A 64 14.97 -10.79 -7.20
CA ILE A 64 15.63 -10.51 -8.48
C ILE A 64 17.15 -10.53 -8.29
N LEU A 65 17.90 -10.74 -9.36
CA LEU A 65 19.36 -10.87 -9.35
C LEU A 65 19.97 -9.66 -10.06
N ASP A 66 20.95 -9.03 -9.41
CA ASP A 66 21.77 -7.95 -9.96
C ASP A 66 20.95 -6.79 -10.58
N CYS A 67 19.80 -6.46 -9.96
CA CYS A 67 18.92 -5.37 -10.38
C CYS A 67 17.99 -4.95 -9.23
N ASP A 68 17.29 -3.84 -9.40
CA ASP A 68 16.45 -3.27 -8.36
C ASP A 68 14.96 -3.24 -8.72
N ALA A 69 14.13 -3.56 -7.74
CA ALA A 69 12.71 -3.28 -7.71
C ALA A 69 12.17 -3.34 -6.28
N ALA A 70 11.25 -2.45 -5.94
CA ALA A 70 10.52 -2.48 -4.68
C ALA A 70 9.05 -2.13 -4.93
N PHE A 71 8.13 -3.00 -4.50
CA PHE A 71 6.70 -2.75 -4.59
C PHE A 71 6.18 -2.27 -3.24
N LEU A 72 5.46 -1.16 -3.26
CA LEU A 72 4.88 -0.52 -2.08
C LEU A 72 3.36 -0.50 -2.20
N ARG A 73 2.69 -0.67 -1.06
CA ARG A 73 1.24 -0.54 -0.96
C ARG A 73 0.88 0.13 0.36
N CYS A 74 -0.03 1.12 0.31
CA CYS A 74 -0.56 1.81 1.48
C CYS A 74 -1.93 2.40 1.16
N GLY A 75 -2.92 2.19 2.02
CA GLY A 75 -4.23 2.82 1.89
C GLY A 75 -4.98 2.51 0.59
N GLY A 76 -4.67 1.39 -0.06
CA GLY A 76 -5.22 1.05 -1.38
C GLY A 76 -4.44 1.60 -2.57
N GLU A 77 -3.44 2.45 -2.35
CA GLU A 77 -2.52 2.95 -3.38
C GLU A 77 -1.31 2.04 -3.53
N THR A 78 -0.80 1.95 -4.74
CA THR A 78 0.31 1.06 -5.10
C THR A 78 1.41 1.80 -5.87
N MET A 79 2.67 1.43 -5.59
CA MET A 79 3.82 2.00 -6.25
C MET A 79 4.87 0.92 -6.51
N LEU A 80 5.44 0.92 -7.70
CA LEU A 80 6.64 0.15 -8.00
C LEU A 80 7.81 1.11 -8.20
N ILE A 81 8.86 0.95 -7.41
CA ILE A 81 10.12 1.67 -7.60
C ILE A 81 11.07 0.75 -8.35
N ASP A 82 11.49 1.17 -9.52
CA ASP A 82 12.27 0.41 -10.49
C ASP A 82 11.61 -0.88 -10.99
N CYS A 83 12.06 -1.38 -12.12
CA CYS A 83 11.43 -2.47 -12.86
C CYS A 83 12.38 -3.63 -13.15
N ALA A 84 13.56 -3.63 -12.58
CA ALA A 84 14.63 -4.59 -12.85
C ALA A 84 15.07 -4.60 -14.34
N THR A 85 15.80 -5.62 -14.74
CA THR A 85 16.12 -5.86 -16.16
C THR A 85 14.94 -6.53 -16.88
N SER A 86 14.90 -6.45 -18.21
CA SER A 86 13.92 -7.18 -19.02
C SER A 86 13.92 -8.69 -18.76
N GLY A 87 15.10 -9.28 -18.52
CA GLY A 87 15.23 -10.70 -18.18
C GLY A 87 14.70 -11.07 -16.80
N GLN A 88 14.52 -10.11 -15.90
CA GLN A 88 14.00 -10.31 -14.54
C GLN A 88 12.54 -9.85 -14.38
N ALA A 89 11.98 -9.15 -15.35
CA ALA A 89 10.61 -8.63 -15.29
C ALA A 89 9.56 -9.72 -14.98
N GLN A 90 9.77 -10.93 -15.50
CA GLN A 90 8.87 -12.06 -15.23
C GLN A 90 8.78 -12.41 -13.74
N ARG A 91 9.82 -12.15 -12.95
CA ARG A 91 9.80 -12.37 -11.50
C ARG A 91 8.89 -11.37 -10.79
N ILE A 92 8.90 -10.12 -11.24
CA ILE A 92 7.97 -9.07 -10.76
C ILE A 92 6.54 -9.44 -11.14
N LEU A 93 6.29 -9.85 -12.39
CA LEU A 93 4.97 -10.29 -12.85
C LEU A 93 4.46 -11.52 -12.08
N ASN A 94 5.32 -12.47 -11.77
CA ASN A 94 4.94 -13.61 -10.94
C ASN A 94 4.56 -13.19 -9.52
N MET A 95 5.30 -12.26 -8.93
CA MET A 95 4.95 -11.66 -7.65
C MET A 95 3.58 -10.97 -7.73
N PHE A 96 3.35 -10.12 -8.73
CA PHE A 96 2.07 -9.45 -8.93
C PHE A 96 0.92 -10.44 -9.10
N LYS A 97 1.11 -11.49 -9.88
CA LYS A 97 0.11 -12.55 -10.04
C LYS A 97 -0.23 -13.25 -8.73
N GLN A 98 0.77 -13.55 -7.90
CA GLN A 98 0.57 -14.16 -6.58
C GLN A 98 -0.17 -13.22 -5.63
N LEU A 99 0.10 -11.93 -5.73
CA LEU A 99 -0.53 -10.89 -4.93
C LEU A 99 -1.88 -10.41 -5.48
N GLY A 100 -2.33 -10.92 -6.63
CA GLY A 100 -3.56 -10.48 -7.30
C GLY A 100 -3.45 -9.05 -7.86
N ILE A 101 -2.24 -8.53 -8.09
CA ILE A 101 -2.00 -7.19 -8.63
C ILE A 101 -2.10 -7.23 -10.15
N THR A 102 -3.02 -6.47 -10.72
CA THR A 102 -3.20 -6.26 -12.16
C THR A 102 -3.06 -4.79 -12.55
N HIS A 103 -2.94 -3.93 -11.56
CA HIS A 103 -2.85 -2.48 -11.70
C HIS A 103 -1.83 -1.92 -10.70
N VAL A 104 -1.06 -0.92 -11.13
CA VAL A 104 -0.14 -0.15 -10.28
C VAL A 104 -0.38 1.33 -10.55
N ASP A 105 -0.70 2.10 -9.50
CA ASP A 105 -1.00 3.52 -9.65
C ASP A 105 0.23 4.28 -10.15
N LYS A 106 1.42 3.91 -9.67
CA LYS A 106 2.64 4.65 -10.01
C LYS A 106 3.85 3.74 -10.17
N ILE A 107 4.60 3.94 -11.25
CA ILE A 107 5.97 3.43 -11.39
C ILE A 107 6.94 4.60 -11.29
N VAL A 108 7.93 4.48 -10.41
CA VAL A 108 9.01 5.45 -10.25
C VAL A 108 10.29 4.82 -10.77
N ASN A 109 10.90 5.41 -11.79
CA ASN A 109 12.22 5.00 -12.26
C ASN A 109 13.28 5.90 -11.64
N THR A 110 14.16 5.32 -10.82
CA THR A 110 15.19 6.09 -10.12
C THR A 110 16.25 6.63 -11.06
N HIS A 111 16.60 5.85 -12.10
CA HIS A 111 17.53 6.28 -13.15
C HIS A 111 17.47 5.36 -14.39
N PRO A 112 17.97 5.80 -15.57
CA PRO A 112 17.71 5.13 -16.83
C PRO A 112 18.62 3.95 -17.17
N HIS A 113 19.21 3.28 -16.17
CA HIS A 113 20.00 2.08 -16.40
C HIS A 113 19.09 0.86 -16.60
N ALA A 114 19.58 -0.12 -17.37
CA ALA A 114 18.79 -1.29 -17.76
C ALA A 114 18.39 -2.20 -16.60
N ASP A 115 19.13 -2.21 -15.52
CA ASP A 115 18.87 -2.93 -14.28
C ASP A 115 17.79 -2.28 -13.40
N HIS A 116 17.32 -1.07 -13.77
CA HIS A 116 16.25 -0.34 -13.12
C HIS A 116 15.00 -0.19 -14.01
N ILE A 117 15.15 0.22 -15.28
CA ILE A 117 13.98 0.44 -16.15
C ILE A 117 13.77 -0.65 -17.20
N GLY A 118 14.72 -1.57 -17.37
CA GLY A 118 14.72 -2.52 -18.47
C GLY A 118 13.49 -3.42 -18.53
N GLY A 119 12.88 -3.74 -17.40
CA GLY A 119 11.68 -4.55 -17.30
C GLY A 119 10.38 -3.83 -17.60
N PHE A 120 10.37 -2.49 -17.63
CA PHE A 120 9.14 -1.70 -17.76
C PHE A 120 8.28 -2.12 -18.97
N ALA A 121 8.92 -2.27 -20.16
CA ALA A 121 8.21 -2.64 -21.38
C ALA A 121 7.54 -4.03 -21.33
N GLU A 122 8.06 -4.93 -20.50
CA GLU A 122 7.45 -6.23 -20.28
C GLU A 122 6.30 -6.14 -19.27
N LEU A 123 6.46 -5.34 -18.22
CA LEU A 123 5.43 -5.17 -17.18
C LEU A 123 4.14 -4.60 -17.76
N ILE A 124 4.21 -3.54 -18.55
CA ILE A 124 3.02 -2.86 -19.13
C ILE A 124 2.26 -3.68 -20.16
N LYS A 125 2.76 -4.85 -20.58
CA LYS A 125 1.99 -5.79 -21.40
C LYS A 125 0.99 -6.60 -20.57
N GLU A 126 1.25 -6.75 -19.28
CA GLU A 126 0.50 -7.66 -18.39
C GLU A 126 -0.26 -6.89 -17.29
N ILE A 127 0.15 -5.67 -16.95
CA ILE A 127 -0.49 -4.83 -15.94
C ILE A 127 -0.81 -3.45 -16.51
N THR A 128 -1.79 -2.78 -15.91
CA THR A 128 -2.06 -1.36 -16.16
C THR A 128 -1.27 -0.47 -15.21
N VAL A 129 -0.85 0.69 -15.68
CA VAL A 129 -0.09 1.68 -14.91
C VAL A 129 -0.67 3.06 -15.19
N ASP A 130 -0.95 3.85 -14.14
CA ASP A 130 -1.51 5.19 -14.33
C ASP A 130 -0.42 6.21 -14.62
N GLU A 131 0.69 6.16 -13.86
CA GLU A 131 1.75 7.16 -13.99
C GLU A 131 3.14 6.50 -14.03
N LEU A 132 4.03 7.08 -14.85
CA LEU A 132 5.47 6.78 -14.84
C LEU A 132 6.22 8.08 -14.53
N TRP A 133 7.09 8.03 -13.54
CA TRP A 133 7.93 9.14 -13.07
C TRP A 133 9.42 8.80 -13.23
#